data_08f40cc18c62ce2ac398e2d0fe41e147
#
_entry.id   08f40cc18c62ce2ac398e2d0fe41e147
#
_cell.length_a   1.000
_cell.length_b   1.000
_cell.length_c   1.000
_cell.angle_alpha   90.00
_cell.angle_beta   90.00
_cell.angle_gamma   90.00
#
_symmetry.space_group_name_H-M   'P 1'
#
loop_
_entity.id
_entity.type
_entity.pdbx_description
1 polymer ?
#
loop_
_entity_poly.entity_id
_entity_poly.type
_entity_poly.pdbx_seq_one_letter_code
_entity_poly.pdbx_strand_id
1 'polypeptide(L)'
;MRKRFEQQLSLGVLPISEVKINTNSRHQLPPLLKALQHIFTTPDLNKAVFDLLEKELMSGKQKTGRFGMNLWEILVLGSVRLNLDADYDHLLDMANEHMALRGILGVGQSDFTRGHEYKYQTLVDNVCLLDEELLRKINTLIVEFTHGLIKKKEGVADLDLRMKVDSYVVEGNIHFPTDLNLLWDSLRKCLDMVGHLSNRGVVLSGLGKHAYWRKQMKSLYRNAAEIHRKKGGNYKERLKVSTKQYTKKSDELRDKFRSAVLVLQQMLEKGMLDLRKALFFKSLIYYLGKLEKHLDLVKRRILNGETIPHSDKEFSIFEDHFQWCSKGKMHKKVELGHPLSIATDQYHLIVDFELMIGIGDAQAGRVIGGRIIENYTSGYNLESISFDRGYYSKLLKKYLEGHFEKVIMPKRGKKTLAQQAEESEEGYKQLRRRHSAVESNINQLEHHGVNRCPDRGIKNFRRYVALGVLSYNLQRMGNLLIAEERAAEKAERIVRRAA
;
A
#
# COMPACT_ATOMS: atom_id res chain seq x y z
N MET A 1 25.44 7.80 -8.73
CA MET A 1 25.78 8.39 -7.43
C MET A 1 24.57 9.17 -6.90
N ARG A 2 24.15 8.99 -5.63
CA ARG A 2 23.15 9.82 -4.95
C ARG A 2 23.85 10.63 -3.87
N LYS A 3 23.28 11.80 -3.55
CA LYS A 3 23.82 12.66 -2.51
C LYS A 3 22.71 12.96 -1.48
N ARG A 4 23.13 13.21 -0.24
CA ARG A 4 22.35 14.01 0.70
C ARG A 4 22.06 15.34 0.02
N PHE A 5 20.83 15.81 0.16
CA PHE A 5 20.48 17.11 -0.42
C PHE A 5 21.12 18.24 0.41
N GLU A 6 21.99 19.00 -0.23
CA GLU A 6 22.48 20.28 0.26
C GLU A 6 21.93 21.33 -0.69
N GLN A 7 21.09 22.21 -0.18
CA GLN A 7 20.51 23.24 -1.01
C GLN A 7 21.60 24.25 -1.45
N GLN A 8 21.91 24.23 -2.73
CA GLN A 8 22.72 25.29 -3.35
C GLN A 8 21.77 26.40 -3.79
N LEU A 9 21.98 27.59 -3.21
CA LEU A 9 21.24 28.77 -3.63
C LEU A 9 21.77 29.22 -4.98
N SER A 10 20.96 29.07 -6.00
CA SER A 10 21.14 29.63 -7.33
C SER A 10 20.14 30.75 -7.56
N LEU A 11 20.44 31.64 -8.52
CA LEU A 11 19.55 32.76 -8.85
C LEU A 11 18.13 32.24 -9.16
N GLY A 12 17.14 32.74 -8.42
CA GLY A 12 15.74 32.35 -8.58
C GLY A 12 15.30 31.07 -7.83
N VAL A 13 16.16 30.48 -6.99
CA VAL A 13 15.81 29.41 -6.06
C VAL A 13 15.75 29.97 -4.65
N LEU A 14 14.56 29.89 -4.02
CA LEU A 14 14.40 30.30 -2.63
C LEU A 14 14.93 29.22 -1.67
N PRO A 15 15.51 29.62 -0.51
CA PRO A 15 15.75 28.67 0.59
C PRO A 15 14.45 27.95 0.96
N ILE A 16 14.52 26.65 1.26
CA ILE A 16 13.34 25.88 1.68
C ILE A 16 12.65 26.53 2.89
N SER A 17 13.42 27.13 3.80
CA SER A 17 12.90 27.85 4.96
C SER A 17 12.02 29.07 4.60
N GLU A 18 12.24 29.68 3.43
CA GLU A 18 11.55 30.89 2.97
C GLU A 18 10.39 30.58 2.01
N VAL A 19 10.19 29.32 1.65
CA VAL A 19 9.09 28.93 0.77
C VAL A 19 7.75 29.25 1.43
N LYS A 20 6.98 30.10 0.79
CA LYS A 20 5.66 30.50 1.27
C LYS A 20 4.64 29.39 0.99
N ILE A 21 4.04 28.87 2.05
CA ILE A 21 2.99 27.86 1.98
C ILE A 21 1.67 28.51 2.35
N ASN A 22 0.64 28.35 1.49
CA ASN A 22 -0.70 28.91 1.78
C ASN A 22 -1.41 28.08 2.84
N THR A 23 -1.18 28.39 4.11
CA THR A 23 -1.79 27.70 5.25
C THR A 23 -3.29 27.95 5.42
N ASN A 24 -3.88 28.91 4.71
CA ASN A 24 -5.33 29.18 4.72
C ASN A 24 -6.11 28.24 3.79
N SER A 25 -5.44 27.54 2.91
CA SER A 25 -6.07 26.55 2.03
C SER A 25 -6.57 25.35 2.85
N ARG A 26 -7.75 24.83 2.46
CA ARG A 26 -8.33 23.59 3.00
C ARG A 26 -7.81 22.33 2.29
N HIS A 27 -6.91 22.51 1.32
CA HIS A 27 -6.30 21.41 0.59
C HIS A 27 -5.37 20.61 1.49
N GLN A 28 -5.17 19.33 1.17
CA GLN A 28 -4.34 18.41 1.97
C GLN A 28 -2.83 18.72 1.88
N LEU A 29 -2.37 19.31 0.77
CA LEU A 29 -0.95 19.52 0.49
C LEU A 29 -0.26 20.53 1.43
N PRO A 30 -0.81 21.72 1.76
CA PRO A 30 -0.12 22.69 2.60
C PRO A 30 0.34 22.17 3.96
N PRO A 31 -0.46 21.41 4.74
CA PRO A 31 0.03 20.80 5.99
C PRO A 31 1.22 19.86 5.75
N LEU A 32 1.18 19.01 4.71
CA LEU A 32 2.29 18.15 4.36
C LEU A 32 3.55 18.97 4.05
N LEU A 33 3.45 19.99 3.19
CA LEU A 33 4.59 20.84 2.85
C LEU A 33 5.15 21.56 4.08
N LYS A 34 4.29 21.96 5.02
CA LYS A 34 4.71 22.56 6.28
C LYS A 34 5.51 21.60 7.15
N ALA A 35 5.06 20.35 7.27
CA ALA A 35 5.81 19.31 7.98
C ALA A 35 7.17 19.04 7.31
N LEU A 36 7.21 18.92 5.99
CA LEU A 36 8.45 18.71 5.24
C LEU A 36 9.41 19.90 5.39
N GLN A 37 8.91 21.13 5.29
CA GLN A 37 9.69 22.35 5.57
C GLN A 37 10.29 22.30 6.98
N HIS A 38 9.51 21.92 7.96
CA HIS A 38 9.94 21.82 9.35
C HIS A 38 11.01 20.73 9.55
N ILE A 39 10.85 19.55 8.92
CA ILE A 39 11.88 18.50 8.91
C ILE A 39 13.20 19.05 8.34
N PHE A 40 13.12 19.79 7.23
CA PHE A 40 14.31 20.31 6.58
C PHE A 40 15.03 21.38 7.42
N THR A 41 14.27 22.23 8.11
CA THR A 41 14.81 23.38 8.88
C THR A 41 15.16 23.06 10.33
N THR A 42 14.77 21.90 10.86
CA THR A 42 15.10 21.47 12.22
C THR A 42 16.32 20.56 12.20
N PRO A 43 17.50 21.01 12.70
CA PRO A 43 18.79 20.32 12.50
C PRO A 43 18.80 18.85 12.97
N ASP A 44 18.31 18.57 14.17
CA ASP A 44 18.32 17.21 14.74
C ASP A 44 17.40 16.25 13.97
N LEU A 45 16.19 16.71 13.64
CA LEU A 45 15.23 15.91 12.88
C LEU A 45 15.72 15.71 11.44
N ASN A 46 16.26 16.74 10.81
CA ASN A 46 16.89 16.67 9.50
C ASN A 46 17.98 15.61 9.48
N LYS A 47 18.91 15.70 10.43
CA LYS A 47 20.01 14.74 10.55
C LYS A 47 19.49 13.32 10.71
N ALA A 48 18.57 13.07 11.64
CA ALA A 48 18.03 11.74 11.91
C ALA A 48 17.35 11.12 10.68
N VAL A 49 16.53 11.90 9.97
CA VAL A 49 15.84 11.44 8.75
C VAL A 49 16.85 11.14 7.63
N PHE A 50 17.82 12.02 7.41
CA PHE A 50 18.84 11.81 6.37
C PHE A 50 19.77 10.65 6.69
N ASP A 51 20.16 10.44 7.95
CA ASP A 51 21.00 9.31 8.35
C ASP A 51 20.30 7.98 8.06
N LEU A 52 18.97 7.88 8.27
CA LEU A 52 18.19 6.70 7.87
C LEU A 52 18.15 6.53 6.34
N LEU A 53 17.88 7.60 5.60
CA LEU A 53 17.82 7.55 4.13
C LEU A 53 19.18 7.14 3.54
N GLU A 54 20.28 7.69 4.05
CA GLU A 54 21.64 7.34 3.60
C GLU A 54 21.96 5.89 3.89
N LYS A 55 21.72 5.42 5.12
CA LYS A 55 21.99 4.06 5.53
C LYS A 55 21.32 3.03 4.62
N GLU A 56 20.04 3.23 4.30
CA GLU A 56 19.26 2.24 3.54
C GLU A 56 19.39 2.41 2.02
N LEU A 57 19.45 3.66 1.51
CA LEU A 57 19.45 3.90 0.06
C LEU A 57 20.85 3.97 -0.55
N MET A 58 21.89 4.23 0.25
CA MET A 58 23.26 4.38 -0.25
C MET A 58 24.20 3.24 0.16
N SER A 59 23.83 2.43 1.14
CA SER A 59 24.64 1.29 1.59
C SER A 59 24.96 0.33 0.43
N GLY A 60 26.23 -0.07 0.33
CA GLY A 60 26.71 -1.02 -0.70
C GLY A 60 26.74 -0.48 -2.13
N LYS A 61 26.40 0.80 -2.38
CA LYS A 61 26.42 1.38 -3.72
C LYS A 61 27.72 2.12 -3.99
N GLN A 62 28.24 1.96 -5.22
CA GLN A 62 29.44 2.68 -5.65
C GLN A 62 29.18 4.18 -5.67
N LYS A 63 30.19 4.96 -5.19
CA LYS A 63 30.14 6.42 -5.19
C LYS A 63 30.47 7.07 -6.55
N THR A 64 30.53 6.28 -7.62
CA THR A 64 30.83 6.70 -8.99
C THR A 64 29.62 6.56 -9.89
N GLY A 65 29.58 7.32 -11.01
CA GLY A 65 28.53 7.27 -12.02
C GLY A 65 27.64 8.52 -12.07
N ARG A 66 26.61 8.47 -12.93
CA ARG A 66 25.67 9.58 -13.14
C ARG A 66 24.93 9.94 -11.85
N PHE A 67 24.74 11.24 -11.62
CA PHE A 67 23.91 11.73 -10.50
C PHE A 67 22.45 11.28 -10.67
N GLY A 68 21.93 10.62 -9.65
CA GLY A 68 20.50 10.30 -9.55
C GLY A 68 19.76 11.33 -8.69
N MET A 69 18.44 11.22 -8.61
CA MET A 69 17.60 12.02 -7.72
C MET A 69 18.16 11.97 -6.29
N ASN A 70 18.23 13.12 -5.61
CA ASN A 70 18.74 13.19 -4.24
C ASN A 70 17.74 12.57 -3.24
N LEU A 71 18.21 12.34 -2.01
CA LEU A 71 17.43 11.65 -0.97
C LEU A 71 16.20 12.45 -0.53
N TRP A 72 16.33 13.79 -0.49
CA TRP A 72 15.24 14.68 -0.11
C TRP A 72 14.11 14.66 -1.12
N GLU A 73 14.41 14.79 -2.41
CA GLU A 73 13.41 14.72 -3.49
C GLU A 73 12.64 13.40 -3.44
N ILE A 74 13.35 12.28 -3.18
CA ILE A 74 12.71 10.94 -3.10
C ILE A 74 11.70 10.89 -1.95
N LEU A 75 12.06 11.39 -0.77
CA LEU A 75 11.17 11.43 0.40
C LEU A 75 9.98 12.34 0.16
N VAL A 76 10.22 13.56 -0.34
CA VAL A 76 9.17 14.55 -0.62
C VAL A 76 8.17 14.00 -1.63
N LEU A 77 8.65 13.51 -2.78
CA LEU A 77 7.77 13.02 -3.86
C LEU A 77 6.99 11.76 -3.43
N GLY A 78 7.63 10.84 -2.71
CA GLY A 78 6.94 9.70 -2.14
C GLY A 78 5.81 10.10 -1.19
N SER A 79 6.07 11.06 -0.30
CA SER A 79 5.08 11.57 0.66
C SER A 79 3.95 12.32 -0.03
N VAL A 80 4.25 13.18 -1.02
CA VAL A 80 3.23 13.92 -1.79
C VAL A 80 2.31 12.97 -2.54
N ARG A 81 2.85 11.90 -3.14
CA ARG A 81 2.07 10.91 -3.88
C ARG A 81 0.90 10.38 -3.05
N LEU A 82 1.16 9.93 -1.83
CA LEU A 82 0.15 9.31 -0.97
C LEU A 82 -0.67 10.35 -0.17
N ASN A 83 -0.14 11.54 0.05
CA ASN A 83 -0.93 12.61 0.64
C ASN A 83 -2.09 13.04 -0.27
N LEU A 84 -1.88 13.00 -1.59
CA LEU A 84 -2.85 13.44 -2.59
C LEU A 84 -3.62 12.29 -3.26
N ASP A 85 -3.39 11.04 -2.86
CA ASP A 85 -3.88 9.85 -3.57
C ASP A 85 -3.57 9.95 -5.10
N ALA A 86 -2.35 10.40 -5.41
CA ALA A 86 -1.94 10.68 -6.78
C ALA A 86 -1.37 9.44 -7.46
N ASP A 87 -1.73 9.22 -8.72
CA ASP A 87 -0.94 8.38 -9.61
C ASP A 87 0.39 9.07 -10.00
N TYR A 88 1.22 8.39 -10.77
CA TYR A 88 2.50 8.97 -11.15
C TYR A 88 2.40 10.07 -12.21
N ASP A 89 1.33 10.13 -12.99
CA ASP A 89 1.08 11.21 -13.95
C ASP A 89 0.71 12.50 -13.21
N HIS A 90 -0.22 12.42 -12.27
CA HIS A 90 -0.57 13.54 -11.39
C HIS A 90 0.62 14.00 -10.52
N LEU A 91 1.40 13.06 -9.98
CA LEU A 91 2.63 13.40 -9.24
C LEU A 91 3.63 14.16 -10.12
N LEU A 92 3.78 13.75 -11.39
CA LEU A 92 4.65 14.41 -12.36
C LEU A 92 4.22 15.86 -12.60
N ASP A 93 2.93 16.08 -12.84
CA ASP A 93 2.37 17.42 -13.03
C ASP A 93 2.58 18.29 -11.80
N MET A 94 2.32 17.75 -10.60
CA MET A 94 2.55 18.47 -9.35
C MET A 94 4.03 18.82 -9.13
N ALA A 95 4.96 17.90 -9.42
CA ALA A 95 6.40 18.12 -9.27
C ALA A 95 6.94 19.17 -10.25
N ASN A 96 6.35 19.28 -11.43
CA ASN A 96 6.78 20.21 -12.47
C ASN A 96 6.07 21.56 -12.42
N GLU A 97 4.81 21.62 -11.97
CA GLU A 97 3.99 22.83 -12.09
C GLU A 97 3.64 23.49 -10.75
N HIS A 98 3.62 22.73 -9.63
CA HIS A 98 3.17 23.30 -8.37
C HIS A 98 4.28 24.10 -7.66
N MET A 99 4.15 25.43 -7.67
CA MET A 99 5.17 26.38 -7.20
C MET A 99 5.72 26.08 -5.78
N ALA A 100 4.84 25.90 -4.80
CA ALA A 100 5.29 25.64 -3.42
C ALA A 100 5.98 24.27 -3.29
N LEU A 101 5.51 23.24 -4.00
CA LEU A 101 6.16 21.93 -4.02
C LEU A 101 7.54 22.02 -4.65
N ARG A 102 7.70 22.73 -5.76
CA ARG A 102 9.01 23.00 -6.38
C ARG A 102 9.96 23.69 -5.42
N GLY A 103 9.46 24.67 -4.66
CA GLY A 103 10.24 25.33 -3.61
C GLY A 103 10.73 24.36 -2.52
N ILE A 104 9.85 23.46 -2.04
CA ILE A 104 10.21 22.43 -1.05
C ILE A 104 11.17 21.39 -1.64
N LEU A 105 11.09 21.10 -2.94
CA LEU A 105 12.07 20.26 -3.65
C LEU A 105 13.41 20.97 -3.86
N GLY A 106 13.50 22.28 -3.58
CA GLY A 106 14.72 23.06 -3.74
C GLY A 106 15.07 23.38 -5.19
N VAL A 107 14.06 23.39 -6.08
CA VAL A 107 14.22 23.70 -7.51
C VAL A 107 13.54 25.00 -7.87
N GLY A 108 13.91 25.60 -9.03
CA GLY A 108 13.35 26.87 -9.49
C GLY A 108 11.84 26.87 -9.59
N GLN A 109 11.22 27.96 -9.15
CA GLN A 109 9.77 28.11 -9.04
C GLN A 109 9.14 28.83 -10.24
N SER A 110 9.91 29.55 -11.06
CA SER A 110 9.43 30.32 -12.20
C SER A 110 9.88 29.72 -13.53
N ASP A 111 9.18 30.07 -14.62
CA ASP A 111 9.56 29.63 -15.97
C ASP A 111 10.99 30.07 -16.36
N PHE A 112 11.45 31.22 -15.87
CA PHE A 112 12.82 31.71 -16.08
C PHE A 112 13.87 30.90 -15.31
N THR A 113 13.50 30.20 -14.23
CA THR A 113 14.39 29.43 -13.35
C THR A 113 14.10 27.93 -13.42
N ARG A 114 13.30 27.48 -14.37
CA ARG A 114 12.82 26.10 -14.53
C ARG A 114 13.91 25.13 -15.00
N GLY A 115 15.14 25.31 -14.57
CA GLY A 115 16.29 24.49 -15.00
C GLY A 115 16.19 22.99 -14.72
N HIS A 116 15.21 22.51 -13.92
CA HIS A 116 15.00 21.11 -13.61
C HIS A 116 13.57 20.67 -13.91
N GLU A 117 13.43 19.65 -14.77
CA GLU A 117 12.19 19.01 -15.11
C GLU A 117 12.25 17.52 -14.73
N TYR A 118 11.25 17.07 -13.97
CA TYR A 118 11.10 15.67 -13.62
C TYR A 118 10.53 14.88 -14.80
N LYS A 119 10.98 13.63 -14.95
CA LYS A 119 10.49 12.69 -15.97
C LYS A 119 9.76 11.53 -15.28
N TYR A 120 8.67 11.06 -15.91
CA TYR A 120 7.82 9.99 -15.39
C TYR A 120 8.61 8.78 -14.87
N GLN A 121 9.47 8.16 -15.74
CA GLN A 121 10.21 6.97 -15.34
C GLN A 121 11.20 7.26 -14.20
N THR A 122 11.77 8.46 -14.17
CA THR A 122 12.67 8.87 -13.08
C THR A 122 11.94 8.96 -11.75
N LEU A 123 10.70 9.47 -11.73
CA LEU A 123 9.87 9.50 -10.52
C LEU A 123 9.57 8.07 -10.04
N VAL A 124 9.09 7.21 -10.93
CA VAL A 124 8.75 5.82 -10.61
C VAL A 124 9.97 5.09 -10.03
N ASP A 125 11.10 5.12 -10.73
CA ASP A 125 12.32 4.38 -10.35
C ASP A 125 12.87 4.85 -9.00
N ASN A 126 12.75 6.13 -8.67
CA ASN A 126 13.30 6.68 -7.44
C ASN A 126 12.35 6.54 -6.24
N VAL A 127 11.06 6.80 -6.40
CA VAL A 127 10.08 6.57 -5.32
C VAL A 127 10.01 5.08 -4.96
N CYS A 128 10.22 4.20 -5.93
CA CYS A 128 10.28 2.74 -5.71
C CYS A 128 11.46 2.26 -4.86
N LEU A 129 12.43 3.12 -4.53
CA LEU A 129 13.56 2.78 -3.65
C LEU A 129 13.20 2.80 -2.17
N LEU A 130 12.19 3.57 -1.79
CA LEU A 130 11.68 3.58 -0.43
C LEU A 130 11.04 2.22 -0.14
N ASP A 131 11.48 1.52 0.88
CA ASP A 131 10.86 0.26 1.31
C ASP A 131 10.06 0.42 2.61
N GLU A 132 9.32 -0.61 2.98
CA GLU A 132 8.46 -0.57 4.17
C GLU A 132 9.25 -0.33 5.45
N GLU A 133 10.42 -0.96 5.61
CA GLU A 133 11.21 -0.90 6.83
C GLU A 133 11.79 0.50 7.07
N LEU A 134 12.37 1.10 6.02
CA LEU A 134 12.85 2.48 6.07
C LEU A 134 11.72 3.45 6.41
N LEU A 135 10.59 3.31 5.72
CA LEU A 135 9.42 4.19 5.94
C LEU A 135 8.84 4.03 7.35
N ARG A 136 8.86 2.83 7.92
CA ARG A 136 8.46 2.58 9.31
C ARG A 136 9.39 3.30 10.30
N LYS A 137 10.71 3.21 10.10
CA LYS A 137 11.71 3.91 10.93
C LYS A 137 11.51 5.43 10.87
N ILE A 138 11.31 5.97 9.67
CA ILE A 138 11.03 7.41 9.50
C ILE A 138 9.69 7.77 10.18
N ASN A 139 8.66 6.93 10.05
CA ASN A 139 7.38 7.16 10.71
C ASN A 139 7.53 7.24 12.23
N THR A 140 8.28 6.33 12.85
CA THR A 140 8.57 6.35 14.29
C THR A 140 9.22 7.68 14.69
N LEU A 141 10.25 8.14 13.98
CA LEU A 141 10.87 9.44 14.24
C LEU A 141 9.89 10.61 14.14
N ILE A 142 9.00 10.61 13.14
CA ILE A 142 7.99 11.66 12.97
C ILE A 142 6.98 11.65 14.11
N VAL A 143 6.54 10.46 14.55
CA VAL A 143 5.63 10.32 15.69
C VAL A 143 6.29 10.81 16.99
N GLU A 144 7.50 10.36 17.28
CA GLU A 144 8.27 10.80 18.46
C GLU A 144 8.50 12.31 18.48
N PHE A 145 8.89 12.87 17.35
CA PHE A 145 9.08 14.31 17.23
C PHE A 145 7.76 15.08 17.45
N THR A 146 6.66 14.59 16.86
CA THR A 146 5.32 15.18 17.05
C THR A 146 4.87 15.09 18.50
N HIS A 147 5.14 13.98 19.18
CA HIS A 147 4.92 13.87 20.64
C HIS A 147 5.76 14.88 21.43
N GLY A 148 7.00 15.13 21.01
CA GLY A 148 7.85 16.18 21.60
C GLY A 148 7.23 17.58 21.50
N LEU A 149 6.63 17.92 20.36
CA LEU A 149 5.88 19.18 20.19
C LEU A 149 4.68 19.23 21.15
N ILE A 150 3.94 18.12 21.27
CA ILE A 150 2.79 18.03 22.17
C ILE A 150 3.22 18.17 23.64
N LYS A 151 4.26 17.45 24.08
CA LYS A 151 4.85 17.58 25.43
C LYS A 151 5.17 19.03 25.77
N LYS A 152 5.85 19.71 24.85
CA LYS A 152 6.20 21.14 25.03
C LYS A 152 4.96 22.02 25.15
N LYS A 153 3.93 21.77 24.36
CA LYS A 153 2.69 22.54 24.37
C LYS A 153 1.89 22.30 25.64
N GLU A 154 1.80 21.05 26.11
CA GLU A 154 1.08 20.65 27.32
C GLU A 154 1.89 20.92 28.60
N GLY A 155 3.20 21.19 28.49
CA GLY A 155 4.09 21.45 29.61
C GLY A 155 4.34 20.22 30.49
N VAL A 156 4.32 19.01 29.89
CA VAL A 156 4.52 17.75 30.60
C VAL A 156 5.86 17.10 30.24
N ALA A 157 6.46 16.35 31.17
CA ALA A 157 7.68 15.61 30.93
C ALA A 157 7.40 14.32 30.11
N ASP A 158 6.36 13.58 30.49
CA ASP A 158 5.98 12.32 29.88
C ASP A 158 4.53 12.38 29.41
N LEU A 159 4.23 11.66 28.33
CA LEU A 159 2.85 11.49 27.83
C LEU A 159 2.31 10.14 28.26
N ASP A 160 1.07 10.16 28.79
CA ASP A 160 0.28 8.95 28.94
C ASP A 160 -0.26 8.55 27.58
N LEU A 161 0.16 7.41 27.07
CA LEU A 161 -0.27 6.92 25.76
C LEU A 161 -1.46 5.96 25.86
N ARG A 162 -2.52 6.29 25.16
CA ARG A 162 -3.76 5.51 25.04
C ARG A 162 -3.92 5.01 23.61
N MET A 163 -3.50 3.76 23.40
CA MET A 163 -3.47 3.15 22.09
C MET A 163 -4.79 2.49 21.70
N LYS A 164 -5.11 2.52 20.43
CA LYS A 164 -6.27 1.85 19.82
C LYS A 164 -5.79 1.09 18.59
N VAL A 165 -6.13 -0.19 18.51
CA VAL A 165 -5.71 -1.07 17.42
C VAL A 165 -6.91 -1.65 16.71
N ASP A 166 -7.03 -1.41 15.42
CA ASP A 166 -8.09 -1.97 14.58
C ASP A 166 -7.57 -2.29 13.18
N SER A 167 -8.34 -3.03 12.40
CA SER A 167 -7.96 -3.45 11.06
C SER A 167 -9.04 -3.20 10.02
N TYR A 168 -8.61 -2.86 8.82
CA TYR A 168 -9.45 -2.80 7.63
C TYR A 168 -8.73 -3.44 6.44
N VAL A 169 -9.42 -3.65 5.32
CA VAL A 169 -8.83 -4.27 4.14
C VAL A 169 -8.38 -3.19 3.17
N VAL A 170 -7.09 -3.19 2.84
CA VAL A 170 -6.56 -2.45 1.69
C VAL A 170 -6.74 -3.31 0.46
N GLU A 171 -7.57 -2.87 -0.47
CA GLU A 171 -7.86 -3.63 -1.68
C GLU A 171 -6.72 -3.56 -2.69
N GLY A 172 -6.59 -4.61 -3.49
CA GLY A 172 -5.72 -4.59 -4.65
C GLY A 172 -6.44 -4.09 -5.91
N ASN A 173 -5.66 -3.58 -6.87
CA ASN A 173 -6.20 -3.18 -8.16
C ASN A 173 -6.38 -4.38 -9.09
N ILE A 174 -7.29 -5.29 -8.71
CA ILE A 174 -7.67 -6.46 -9.51
C ILE A 174 -9.17 -6.45 -9.80
N HIS A 175 -9.55 -7.06 -10.92
CA HIS A 175 -10.97 -7.26 -11.21
C HIS A 175 -11.52 -8.41 -10.36
N PHE A 176 -12.84 -8.40 -10.12
CA PHE A 176 -13.49 -9.47 -9.35
C PHE A 176 -13.27 -10.83 -10.04
N PRO A 177 -12.67 -11.83 -9.35
CA PRO A 177 -12.32 -13.11 -9.94
C PRO A 177 -13.55 -13.97 -10.19
N THR A 178 -13.66 -14.47 -11.42
CA THR A 178 -14.54 -15.58 -11.78
C THR A 178 -13.70 -16.65 -12.46
N ASP A 179 -14.09 -17.93 -12.37
CA ASP A 179 -13.32 -19.00 -13.01
C ASP A 179 -13.16 -18.77 -14.52
N LEU A 180 -14.20 -18.21 -15.17
CA LEU A 180 -14.18 -17.90 -16.60
C LEU A 180 -13.18 -16.79 -16.95
N ASN A 181 -13.08 -15.72 -16.13
CA ASN A 181 -12.16 -14.63 -16.44
C ASN A 181 -10.70 -14.97 -16.09
N LEU A 182 -10.47 -15.77 -15.04
CA LEU A 182 -9.11 -16.23 -14.71
C LEU A 182 -8.58 -17.20 -15.78
N LEU A 183 -9.43 -18.06 -16.32
CA LEU A 183 -9.10 -18.88 -17.48
C LEU A 183 -8.78 -18.03 -18.71
N TRP A 184 -9.59 -16.99 -18.97
CA TRP A 184 -9.32 -16.05 -20.07
C TRP A 184 -7.99 -15.31 -19.89
N ASP A 185 -7.71 -14.81 -18.70
CA ASP A 185 -6.47 -14.09 -18.43
C ASP A 185 -5.24 -14.98 -18.62
N SER A 186 -5.31 -16.25 -18.20
CA SER A 186 -4.25 -17.22 -18.39
C SER A 186 -3.99 -17.49 -19.88
N LEU A 187 -5.06 -17.74 -20.64
CA LEU A 187 -4.98 -17.94 -22.11
C LEU A 187 -4.42 -16.71 -22.83
N ARG A 188 -4.94 -15.53 -22.50
CA ARG A 188 -4.49 -14.28 -23.11
C ARG A 188 -2.99 -14.06 -22.88
N LYS A 189 -2.51 -14.35 -21.68
CA LYS A 189 -1.09 -14.19 -21.34
C LYS A 189 -0.21 -15.20 -22.06
N CYS A 190 -0.63 -16.45 -22.18
CA CYS A 190 0.10 -17.43 -23.00
C CYS A 190 0.20 -16.96 -24.46
N LEU A 191 -0.90 -16.46 -25.04
CA LEU A 191 -0.92 -15.94 -26.41
C LEU A 191 -0.06 -14.67 -26.56
N ASP A 192 -0.04 -13.78 -25.55
CA ASP A 192 0.83 -12.59 -25.54
C ASP A 192 2.32 -13.00 -25.54
N MET A 193 2.71 -14.00 -24.72
CA MET A 193 4.10 -14.51 -24.70
C MET A 193 4.51 -15.12 -26.03
N VAL A 194 3.62 -15.91 -26.64
CA VAL A 194 3.83 -16.44 -27.99
C VAL A 194 3.99 -15.32 -29.01
N GLY A 195 3.16 -14.28 -28.96
CA GLY A 195 3.26 -13.10 -29.82
C GLY A 195 4.60 -12.38 -29.66
N HIS A 196 5.07 -12.18 -28.44
CA HIS A 196 6.38 -11.58 -28.18
C HIS A 196 7.54 -12.42 -28.71
N LEU A 197 7.47 -13.75 -28.62
CA LEU A 197 8.47 -14.68 -29.19
C LEU A 197 8.43 -14.67 -30.73
N SER A 198 7.24 -14.73 -31.33
CA SER A 198 7.04 -14.65 -32.77
C SER A 198 7.62 -13.36 -33.36
N ASN A 199 7.35 -12.22 -32.74
CA ASN A 199 7.88 -10.92 -33.17
C ASN A 199 9.43 -10.83 -33.06
N ARG A 200 10.08 -11.81 -32.44
CA ARG A 200 11.53 -11.95 -32.29
C ARG A 200 12.10 -13.13 -33.12
N GLY A 201 11.36 -13.58 -34.12
CA GLY A 201 11.79 -14.60 -35.05
C GLY A 201 11.70 -16.04 -34.55
N VAL A 202 11.02 -16.30 -33.43
CA VAL A 202 10.77 -17.67 -32.94
C VAL A 202 9.51 -18.21 -33.60
N VAL A 203 9.63 -19.24 -34.43
CA VAL A 203 8.50 -19.89 -35.07
C VAL A 203 8.02 -21.06 -34.23
N LEU A 204 6.74 -20.96 -33.76
CA LEU A 204 6.08 -21.99 -32.96
C LEU A 204 4.92 -22.61 -33.80
N SER A 205 5.03 -23.90 -34.08
CA SER A 205 4.06 -24.63 -34.90
C SER A 205 2.64 -24.51 -34.32
N GLY A 206 1.66 -24.24 -35.20
CA GLY A 206 0.26 -24.10 -34.82
C GLY A 206 -0.12 -22.85 -34.00
N LEU A 207 0.85 -21.97 -33.65
CA LEU A 207 0.64 -20.75 -32.87
C LEU A 207 0.95 -19.45 -33.65
N GLY A 208 1.39 -19.52 -34.90
CA GLY A 208 1.66 -18.34 -35.75
C GLY A 208 0.47 -17.37 -35.87
N LYS A 209 -0.76 -17.87 -35.81
CA LYS A 209 -1.99 -17.06 -35.83
C LYS A 209 -2.45 -16.66 -34.44
N HIS A 210 -1.54 -16.28 -33.53
CA HIS A 210 -1.85 -15.98 -32.13
C HIS A 210 -2.91 -14.86 -31.96
N ALA A 211 -2.89 -13.84 -32.82
CA ALA A 211 -3.91 -12.77 -32.81
C ALA A 211 -5.32 -13.30 -33.15
N TYR A 212 -5.43 -14.21 -34.10
CA TYR A 212 -6.70 -14.88 -34.43
C TYR A 212 -7.21 -15.70 -33.25
N TRP A 213 -6.34 -16.53 -32.64
CA TRP A 213 -6.70 -17.31 -31.47
C TRP A 213 -7.16 -16.43 -30.32
N ARG A 214 -6.49 -15.30 -30.08
CA ARG A 214 -6.88 -14.33 -29.06
C ARG A 214 -8.29 -13.77 -29.31
N LYS A 215 -8.62 -13.41 -30.53
CA LYS A 215 -9.97 -12.92 -30.91
C LYS A 215 -11.02 -13.99 -30.71
N GLN A 216 -10.76 -15.21 -31.15
CA GLN A 216 -11.69 -16.34 -31.02
C GLN A 216 -11.97 -16.69 -29.55
N MET A 217 -10.91 -16.85 -28.76
CA MET A 217 -11.03 -17.20 -27.35
C MET A 217 -11.74 -16.11 -26.53
N LYS A 218 -11.47 -14.82 -26.86
CA LYS A 218 -12.19 -13.70 -26.25
C LYS A 218 -13.70 -13.73 -26.53
N SER A 219 -14.09 -14.13 -27.74
CA SER A 219 -15.51 -14.28 -28.09
C SER A 219 -16.18 -15.40 -27.30
N LEU A 220 -15.54 -16.58 -27.20
CA LEU A 220 -16.05 -17.72 -26.42
C LEU A 220 -16.17 -17.38 -24.93
N TYR A 221 -15.13 -16.74 -24.37
CA TYR A 221 -15.16 -16.24 -22.99
C TYR A 221 -16.34 -15.28 -22.75
N ARG A 222 -16.47 -14.25 -23.62
CA ARG A 222 -17.54 -13.24 -23.46
C ARG A 222 -18.94 -13.87 -23.50
N ASN A 223 -19.17 -14.80 -24.41
CA ASN A 223 -20.43 -15.51 -24.49
C ASN A 223 -20.75 -16.27 -23.18
N ALA A 224 -19.81 -17.07 -22.67
CA ALA A 224 -19.99 -17.79 -21.41
C ALA A 224 -20.18 -16.83 -20.22
N ALA A 225 -19.39 -15.76 -20.14
CA ALA A 225 -19.48 -14.78 -19.06
C ALA A 225 -20.79 -13.99 -19.08
N GLU A 226 -21.32 -13.66 -20.26
CA GLU A 226 -22.61 -12.98 -20.41
C GLU A 226 -23.78 -13.84 -19.94
N ILE A 227 -23.79 -15.13 -20.31
CA ILE A 227 -24.81 -16.09 -19.86
C ILE A 227 -24.74 -16.22 -18.32
N HIS A 228 -23.55 -16.33 -17.76
CA HIS A 228 -23.36 -16.42 -16.32
C HIS A 228 -23.86 -15.17 -15.57
N ARG A 229 -23.68 -13.98 -16.14
CA ARG A 229 -24.11 -12.71 -15.54
C ARG A 229 -25.62 -12.50 -15.60
N LYS A 230 -26.24 -12.76 -16.76
CA LYS A 230 -27.68 -12.47 -17.00
C LYS A 230 -28.64 -13.44 -16.31
N LYS A 231 -28.23 -14.67 -16.05
CA LYS A 231 -29.00 -15.71 -15.33
C LYS A 231 -30.48 -15.80 -15.73
N GLY A 232 -30.80 -15.70 -17.03
CA GLY A 232 -32.14 -15.92 -17.54
C GLY A 232 -32.53 -17.38 -17.54
N GLY A 233 -33.81 -17.71 -17.88
CA GLY A 233 -34.32 -19.09 -17.90
C GLY A 233 -33.37 -20.08 -18.55
N ASN A 234 -33.28 -21.31 -18.01
CA ASN A 234 -32.38 -22.40 -18.44
C ASN A 234 -30.88 -21.98 -18.50
N TYR A 235 -30.50 -20.93 -17.78
CA TYR A 235 -29.14 -20.41 -17.87
C TYR A 235 -28.06 -21.44 -17.53
N LYS A 236 -28.31 -22.36 -16.61
CA LYS A 236 -27.34 -23.40 -16.20
C LYS A 236 -26.97 -24.33 -17.37
N GLU A 237 -27.94 -24.76 -18.15
CA GLU A 237 -27.68 -25.60 -19.32
C GLU A 237 -27.00 -24.84 -20.44
N ARG A 238 -27.47 -23.62 -20.74
CA ARG A 238 -26.82 -22.73 -21.72
C ARG A 238 -25.38 -22.42 -21.32
N LEU A 239 -25.11 -22.18 -20.02
CA LEU A 239 -23.77 -21.96 -19.50
C LEU A 239 -22.91 -23.21 -19.69
N LYS A 240 -23.41 -24.40 -19.37
CA LYS A 240 -22.66 -25.65 -19.59
C LYS A 240 -22.29 -25.84 -21.06
N VAL A 241 -23.22 -25.62 -22.00
CA VAL A 241 -22.96 -25.74 -23.44
C VAL A 241 -21.88 -24.74 -23.88
N SER A 242 -22.01 -23.45 -23.55
CA SER A 242 -21.05 -22.43 -23.90
C SER A 242 -19.70 -22.68 -23.25
N THR A 243 -19.67 -23.09 -21.97
CA THR A 243 -18.44 -23.43 -21.26
C THR A 243 -17.75 -24.66 -21.86
N LYS A 244 -18.48 -25.66 -22.30
CA LYS A 244 -17.95 -26.85 -22.99
C LYS A 244 -17.23 -26.48 -24.29
N GLN A 245 -17.78 -25.54 -25.08
CA GLN A 245 -17.14 -25.04 -26.28
C GLN A 245 -15.85 -24.26 -25.94
N TYR A 246 -15.91 -23.40 -24.92
CA TYR A 246 -14.77 -22.59 -24.43
C TYR A 246 -13.64 -23.48 -23.91
N THR A 247 -13.94 -24.46 -23.05
CA THR A 247 -12.93 -25.38 -22.48
C THR A 247 -12.33 -26.31 -23.55
N LYS A 248 -13.12 -26.80 -24.50
CA LYS A 248 -12.60 -27.62 -25.62
C LYS A 248 -11.52 -26.87 -26.41
N LYS A 249 -11.79 -25.61 -26.76
CA LYS A 249 -10.81 -24.78 -27.47
C LYS A 249 -9.62 -24.41 -26.59
N SER A 250 -9.85 -24.27 -25.29
CA SER A 250 -8.76 -24.05 -24.33
C SER A 250 -7.82 -25.25 -24.22
N ASP A 251 -8.37 -26.47 -24.22
CA ASP A 251 -7.59 -27.72 -24.27
C ASP A 251 -6.71 -27.80 -25.53
N GLU A 252 -7.29 -27.51 -26.72
CA GLU A 252 -6.55 -27.49 -27.98
C GLU A 252 -5.35 -26.51 -27.92
N LEU A 253 -5.54 -25.32 -27.35
CA LEU A 253 -4.48 -24.33 -27.20
C LEU A 253 -3.47 -24.73 -26.12
N ARG A 254 -3.90 -25.27 -24.99
CA ARG A 254 -3.01 -25.80 -23.96
C ARG A 254 -2.02 -26.81 -24.55
N ASP A 255 -2.50 -27.76 -25.35
CA ASP A 255 -1.65 -28.78 -25.92
C ASP A 255 -0.64 -28.19 -26.93
N LYS A 256 -1.03 -27.15 -27.69
CA LYS A 256 -0.10 -26.37 -28.53
C LYS A 256 0.94 -25.63 -27.71
N PHE A 257 0.54 -25.03 -26.57
CA PHE A 257 1.51 -24.35 -25.67
C PHE A 257 2.48 -25.35 -25.03
N ARG A 258 2.02 -26.54 -24.64
CA ARG A 258 2.89 -27.62 -24.15
C ARG A 258 3.95 -28.00 -25.20
N SER A 259 3.52 -28.22 -26.44
CA SER A 259 4.45 -28.51 -27.54
C SER A 259 5.44 -27.35 -27.76
N ALA A 260 4.97 -26.11 -27.68
CA ALA A 260 5.83 -24.94 -27.83
C ALA A 260 6.86 -24.84 -26.67
N VAL A 261 6.48 -25.18 -25.44
CA VAL A 261 7.38 -25.22 -24.27
C VAL A 261 8.52 -26.21 -24.50
N LEU A 262 8.23 -27.41 -25.04
CA LEU A 262 9.26 -28.43 -25.36
C LEU A 262 10.25 -27.91 -26.39
N VAL A 263 9.77 -27.26 -27.46
CA VAL A 263 10.61 -26.66 -28.49
C VAL A 263 11.51 -25.55 -27.93
N LEU A 264 10.92 -24.66 -27.11
CA LEU A 264 11.65 -23.56 -26.49
C LEU A 264 12.69 -24.05 -25.49
N GLN A 265 12.39 -25.14 -24.77
CA GLN A 265 13.34 -25.78 -23.85
C GLN A 265 14.58 -26.28 -24.64
N GLN A 266 14.37 -26.97 -25.73
CA GLN A 266 15.49 -27.42 -26.62
C GLN A 266 16.26 -26.24 -27.19
N MET A 267 15.61 -25.14 -27.59
CA MET A 267 16.26 -23.93 -28.06
C MET A 267 17.11 -23.27 -26.97
N LEU A 268 16.64 -23.27 -25.72
CA LEU A 268 17.39 -22.74 -24.59
C LEU A 268 18.64 -23.56 -24.30
N GLU A 269 18.53 -24.90 -24.29
CA GLU A 269 19.64 -25.83 -24.10
C GLU A 269 20.72 -25.68 -25.18
N LYS A 270 20.33 -25.36 -26.43
CA LYS A 270 21.23 -25.08 -27.56
C LYS A 270 21.78 -23.65 -27.59
N GLY A 271 21.46 -22.82 -26.58
CA GLY A 271 21.90 -21.41 -26.51
C GLY A 271 21.26 -20.48 -27.55
N MET A 272 20.15 -20.89 -28.19
CA MET A 272 19.48 -20.13 -29.27
C MET A 272 18.53 -19.01 -28.73
N LEU A 273 18.29 -18.96 -27.42
CA LEU A 273 17.45 -17.94 -26.80
C LEU A 273 18.32 -16.88 -26.12
N ASP A 274 18.21 -15.64 -26.57
CA ASP A 274 18.75 -14.49 -25.84
C ASP A 274 17.99 -14.27 -24.51
N LEU A 275 18.53 -13.41 -23.63
CA LEU A 275 17.98 -13.14 -22.33
C LEU A 275 16.48 -12.71 -22.37
N ARG A 276 16.09 -11.89 -23.35
CA ARG A 276 14.71 -11.43 -23.51
C ARG A 276 13.77 -12.56 -23.90
N LYS A 277 14.18 -13.39 -24.86
CA LYS A 277 13.39 -14.58 -25.27
C LYS A 277 13.27 -15.58 -24.12
N ALA A 278 14.34 -15.79 -23.34
CA ALA A 278 14.33 -16.64 -22.16
C ALA A 278 13.36 -16.14 -21.10
N LEU A 279 13.24 -14.83 -20.89
CA LEU A 279 12.25 -14.23 -19.96
C LEU A 279 10.79 -14.46 -20.44
N PHE A 280 10.52 -14.32 -21.75
CA PHE A 280 9.20 -14.64 -22.29
C PHE A 280 8.88 -16.13 -22.19
N PHE A 281 9.85 -16.99 -22.41
CA PHE A 281 9.71 -18.43 -22.21
C PHE A 281 9.39 -18.78 -20.75
N LYS A 282 10.13 -18.24 -19.79
CA LYS A 282 9.83 -18.42 -18.36
C LYS A 282 8.40 -17.95 -18.00
N SER A 283 7.99 -16.83 -18.56
CA SER A 283 6.63 -16.31 -18.38
C SER A 283 5.57 -17.20 -19.00
N LEU A 284 5.86 -17.80 -20.17
CA LEU A 284 4.95 -18.76 -20.81
C LEU A 284 4.74 -20.00 -19.94
N ILE A 285 5.80 -20.56 -19.35
CA ILE A 285 5.70 -21.71 -18.44
C ILE A 285 4.81 -21.35 -17.24
N TYR A 286 5.04 -20.20 -16.62
CA TYR A 286 4.23 -19.74 -15.49
C TYR A 286 2.74 -19.64 -15.84
N TYR A 287 2.41 -18.93 -16.94
CA TYR A 287 1.01 -18.74 -17.33
C TYR A 287 0.38 -20.02 -17.88
N LEU A 288 1.14 -20.96 -18.43
CA LEU A 288 0.65 -22.27 -18.82
C LEU A 288 0.21 -23.08 -17.59
N GLY A 289 0.97 -23.07 -16.50
CA GLY A 289 0.58 -23.68 -15.25
C GLY A 289 -0.73 -23.07 -14.69
N LYS A 290 -0.87 -21.73 -14.77
CA LYS A 290 -2.14 -21.06 -14.39
C LYS A 290 -3.28 -21.46 -15.32
N LEU A 291 -3.05 -21.56 -16.62
CA LEU A 291 -4.04 -22.01 -17.61
C LEU A 291 -4.54 -23.43 -17.29
N GLU A 292 -3.65 -24.36 -16.99
CA GLU A 292 -4.00 -25.74 -16.66
C GLU A 292 -4.86 -25.81 -15.39
N LYS A 293 -4.45 -25.09 -14.35
CA LYS A 293 -5.20 -25.01 -13.10
C LYS A 293 -6.61 -24.42 -13.31
N HIS A 294 -6.72 -23.28 -13.98
CA HIS A 294 -8.03 -22.64 -14.17
C HIS A 294 -8.92 -23.40 -15.16
N LEU A 295 -8.35 -24.11 -16.12
CA LEU A 295 -9.09 -24.98 -17.01
C LEU A 295 -9.72 -26.17 -16.25
N ASP A 296 -8.97 -26.76 -15.32
CA ASP A 296 -9.48 -27.81 -14.42
C ASP A 296 -10.60 -27.25 -13.52
N LEU A 297 -10.37 -26.11 -12.85
CA LEU A 297 -11.36 -25.48 -11.97
C LEU A 297 -12.67 -25.14 -12.69
N VAL A 298 -12.60 -24.62 -13.92
CA VAL A 298 -13.80 -24.34 -14.74
C VAL A 298 -14.56 -25.63 -15.05
N LYS A 299 -13.85 -26.71 -15.42
CA LYS A 299 -14.48 -28.01 -15.71
C LYS A 299 -15.16 -28.58 -14.46
N ARG A 300 -14.45 -28.67 -13.35
CA ARG A 300 -14.96 -29.19 -12.09
C ARG A 300 -16.18 -28.42 -11.61
N ARG A 301 -16.08 -27.09 -11.56
CA ARG A 301 -17.13 -26.24 -10.99
C ARG A 301 -18.34 -26.04 -11.91
N ILE A 302 -18.12 -25.71 -13.20
CA ILE A 302 -19.22 -25.33 -14.10
C ILE A 302 -19.79 -26.53 -14.83
N LEU A 303 -18.95 -27.45 -15.33
CA LEU A 303 -19.43 -28.61 -16.06
C LEU A 303 -19.90 -29.73 -15.14
N ASN A 304 -19.12 -30.04 -14.10
CA ASN A 304 -19.43 -31.16 -13.17
C ASN A 304 -20.26 -30.70 -11.96
N GLY A 305 -20.31 -29.41 -11.64
CA GLY A 305 -21.09 -28.89 -10.51
C GLY A 305 -20.42 -29.09 -9.15
N GLU A 306 -19.10 -29.30 -9.11
CA GLU A 306 -18.36 -29.52 -7.87
C GLU A 306 -18.25 -28.23 -7.03
N THR A 307 -18.24 -28.39 -5.72
CA THR A 307 -17.90 -27.32 -4.76
C THR A 307 -16.40 -27.31 -4.57
N ILE A 308 -15.71 -26.26 -5.04
CA ILE A 308 -14.27 -26.14 -4.95
C ILE A 308 -13.88 -25.63 -3.56
N PRO A 309 -12.96 -26.31 -2.82
CA PRO A 309 -12.41 -25.83 -1.56
C PRO A 309 -11.75 -24.45 -1.72
N HIS A 310 -11.75 -23.67 -0.63
CA HIS A 310 -11.19 -22.32 -0.66
C HIS A 310 -9.67 -22.34 -0.93
N SER A 311 -8.96 -23.34 -0.43
CA SER A 311 -7.52 -23.56 -0.63
C SER A 311 -7.12 -23.71 -2.11
N ASP A 312 -8.01 -24.24 -2.94
CA ASP A 312 -7.75 -24.49 -4.36
C ASP A 312 -7.99 -23.26 -5.24
N LYS A 313 -8.71 -22.25 -4.69
CA LYS A 313 -9.07 -21.03 -5.42
C LYS A 313 -7.90 -20.07 -5.53
N GLU A 314 -7.81 -19.41 -6.66
CA GLU A 314 -6.98 -18.22 -6.88
C GLU A 314 -7.89 -17.02 -7.16
N PHE A 315 -7.42 -15.84 -6.77
CA PHE A 315 -8.18 -14.60 -6.92
C PHE A 315 -7.58 -13.68 -7.98
N SER A 316 -6.32 -13.91 -8.37
CA SER A 316 -5.64 -13.24 -9.48
C SER A 316 -4.49 -14.10 -9.98
N ILE A 317 -4.30 -14.14 -11.28
CA ILE A 317 -3.08 -14.76 -11.88
C ILE A 317 -1.89 -13.80 -11.92
N PHE A 318 -2.12 -12.52 -11.64
CA PHE A 318 -1.11 -11.45 -11.67
C PHE A 318 -0.60 -11.11 -10.29
N GLU A 319 -1.47 -11.23 -9.29
CA GLU A 319 -1.26 -10.89 -7.89
C GLU A 319 -1.75 -12.07 -7.04
N ASP A 320 -0.96 -13.15 -7.03
CA ASP A 320 -1.30 -14.41 -6.37
C ASP A 320 -1.31 -14.34 -4.83
N HIS A 321 -0.74 -13.25 -4.28
CA HIS A 321 -0.69 -13.00 -2.84
C HIS A 321 -2.00 -12.47 -2.25
N PHE A 322 -2.98 -12.00 -3.07
CA PHE A 322 -4.20 -11.41 -2.52
C PHE A 322 -5.10 -12.42 -1.82
N GLN A 323 -5.71 -11.96 -0.75
CA GLN A 323 -6.62 -12.73 0.09
C GLN A 323 -8.07 -12.35 -0.18
N TRP A 324 -8.95 -13.32 0.06
CA TRP A 324 -10.39 -13.12 0.06
C TRP A 324 -10.85 -12.78 1.47
N CYS A 325 -11.14 -11.51 1.73
CA CYS A 325 -11.54 -11.01 3.03
C CYS A 325 -13.05 -10.85 3.11
N SER A 326 -13.70 -11.58 4.02
CA SER A 326 -15.15 -11.52 4.25
C SER A 326 -15.39 -10.80 5.57
N LYS A 327 -15.79 -9.52 5.54
CA LYS A 327 -16.02 -8.71 6.76
C LYS A 327 -17.49 -8.53 7.16
N GLY A 328 -18.42 -9.26 6.57
CA GLY A 328 -19.84 -9.17 6.94
C GLY A 328 -20.51 -7.82 6.68
N LYS A 329 -19.90 -6.92 5.91
CA LYS A 329 -20.47 -5.63 5.53
C LYS A 329 -21.73 -5.83 4.68
N MET A 330 -22.79 -5.07 4.95
CA MET A 330 -24.10 -5.22 4.29
C MET A 330 -24.01 -4.98 2.77
N HIS A 331 -23.21 -4.04 2.31
CA HIS A 331 -23.09 -3.64 0.90
C HIS A 331 -21.95 -4.33 0.15
N LYS A 332 -20.87 -4.70 0.82
CA LYS A 332 -19.67 -5.29 0.21
C LYS A 332 -19.28 -6.54 0.99
N LYS A 333 -19.77 -7.68 0.54
CA LYS A 333 -19.56 -8.97 1.23
C LYS A 333 -18.13 -9.47 1.19
N VAL A 334 -17.34 -9.02 0.20
CA VAL A 334 -15.99 -9.51 -0.07
C VAL A 334 -15.09 -8.38 -0.54
N GLU A 335 -13.94 -8.30 0.07
CA GLU A 335 -12.84 -7.41 -0.30
C GLU A 335 -11.63 -8.26 -0.69
N LEU A 336 -10.94 -7.87 -1.77
CA LEU A 336 -9.79 -8.60 -2.32
C LEU A 336 -8.53 -7.75 -2.12
N GLY A 337 -7.70 -8.17 -1.19
CA GLY A 337 -6.52 -7.42 -0.79
C GLY A 337 -5.85 -8.02 0.43
N HIS A 338 -5.31 -7.16 1.29
CA HIS A 338 -4.75 -7.57 2.58
C HIS A 338 -5.36 -6.75 3.71
N PRO A 339 -5.69 -7.39 4.83
CA PRO A 339 -6.03 -6.64 6.03
C PRO A 339 -4.80 -5.85 6.50
N LEU A 340 -5.02 -4.60 6.87
CA LEU A 340 -4.05 -3.71 7.49
C LEU A 340 -4.51 -3.42 8.92
N SER A 341 -3.70 -3.81 9.89
CA SER A 341 -3.88 -3.42 11.29
C SER A 341 -3.10 -2.14 11.56
N ILE A 342 -3.73 -1.15 12.17
CA ILE A 342 -3.10 0.10 12.58
C ILE A 342 -3.27 0.30 14.08
N ALA A 343 -2.26 0.87 14.72
CA ALA A 343 -2.30 1.34 16.08
C ALA A 343 -2.25 2.87 16.10
N THR A 344 -3.22 3.49 16.74
CA THR A 344 -3.29 4.95 16.85
C THR A 344 -3.33 5.38 18.31
N ASP A 345 -2.77 6.54 18.62
CA ASP A 345 -2.84 7.16 19.94
C ASP A 345 -4.07 8.09 20.09
N GLN A 346 -4.13 8.81 21.20
CA GLN A 346 -5.18 9.80 21.47
C GLN A 346 -5.01 11.10 20.66
N TYR A 347 -3.83 11.35 20.10
CA TYR A 347 -3.52 12.52 19.27
C TYR A 347 -3.79 12.24 17.79
N HIS A 348 -4.34 11.06 17.49
CA HIS A 348 -4.62 10.59 16.15
C HIS A 348 -3.37 10.37 15.29
N LEU A 349 -2.23 10.05 15.90
CA LEU A 349 -1.04 9.60 15.17
C LEU A 349 -1.10 8.08 15.00
N ILE A 350 -0.71 7.58 13.83
CA ILE A 350 -0.54 6.14 13.59
C ILE A 350 0.86 5.77 14.09
N VAL A 351 0.93 5.21 15.30
CA VAL A 351 2.19 4.89 15.97
C VAL A 351 2.85 3.64 15.40
N ASP A 352 2.04 2.68 14.95
CA ASP A 352 2.51 1.46 14.27
C ASP A 352 1.43 0.87 13.36
N PHE A 353 1.83 -0.01 12.44
CA PHE A 353 0.93 -0.70 11.52
C PHE A 353 1.48 -2.06 11.10
N GLU A 354 0.62 -3.00 10.70
CA GLU A 354 1.02 -4.32 10.21
C GLU A 354 0.13 -4.75 9.05
N LEU A 355 0.76 -5.04 7.90
CA LEU A 355 0.06 -5.64 6.75
C LEU A 355 -0.06 -7.14 6.98
N MET A 356 -1.27 -7.62 7.22
CA MET A 356 -1.57 -8.97 7.69
C MET A 356 -1.53 -9.99 6.55
N ILE A 357 -0.33 -10.42 6.18
CA ILE A 357 -0.14 -11.43 5.12
C ILE A 357 -0.01 -12.80 5.75
N GLY A 358 -1.06 -13.60 5.62
CA GLY A 358 -1.09 -14.96 6.19
C GLY A 358 -1.16 -15.02 7.72
N ILE A 359 -1.39 -13.90 8.38
CA ILE A 359 -1.54 -13.81 9.84
C ILE A 359 -2.94 -13.32 10.22
N GLY A 360 -3.43 -13.75 11.39
CA GLY A 360 -4.70 -13.29 11.94
C GLY A 360 -4.56 -12.11 12.89
N ASP A 361 -5.71 -11.53 13.29
CA ASP A 361 -5.80 -10.34 14.15
C ASP A 361 -4.96 -10.48 15.45
N ALA A 362 -5.06 -11.60 16.15
CA ALA A 362 -4.33 -11.80 17.40
C ALA A 362 -2.80 -11.81 17.22
N GLN A 363 -2.31 -12.35 16.11
CA GLN A 363 -0.89 -12.35 15.78
C GLN A 363 -0.43 -10.95 15.37
N ALA A 364 -1.21 -10.23 14.56
CA ALA A 364 -0.95 -8.84 14.22
C ALA A 364 -0.92 -7.95 15.47
N GLY A 365 -1.87 -8.13 16.39
CA GLY A 365 -1.88 -7.42 17.67
C GLY A 365 -0.64 -7.70 18.52
N ARG A 366 -0.09 -8.93 18.48
CA ARG A 366 1.16 -9.24 19.19
C ARG A 366 2.37 -8.55 18.56
N VAL A 367 2.45 -8.52 17.22
CA VAL A 367 3.54 -7.85 16.49
C VAL A 367 3.53 -6.35 16.77
N ILE A 368 2.37 -5.72 16.60
CA ILE A 368 2.17 -4.28 16.88
C ILE A 368 2.45 -3.96 18.36
N GLY A 369 1.86 -4.73 19.29
CA GLY A 369 2.07 -4.52 20.71
C GLY A 369 3.54 -4.65 21.11
N GLY A 370 4.27 -5.61 20.53
CA GLY A 370 5.71 -5.77 20.76
C GLY A 370 6.51 -4.54 20.31
N ARG A 371 6.25 -4.03 19.10
CA ARG A 371 6.95 -2.84 18.58
C ARG A 371 6.59 -1.56 19.35
N ILE A 372 5.33 -1.42 19.79
CA ILE A 372 4.94 -0.30 20.64
C ILE A 372 5.70 -0.34 21.97
N ILE A 373 5.80 -1.49 22.60
CA ILE A 373 6.54 -1.66 23.84
C ILE A 373 8.02 -1.33 23.63
N GLU A 374 8.63 -1.83 22.56
CA GLU A 374 10.03 -1.58 22.23
C GLU A 374 10.31 -0.09 22.01
N ASN A 375 9.45 0.61 21.25
CA ASN A 375 9.69 1.99 20.85
C ASN A 375 9.25 3.01 21.92
N TYR A 376 8.23 2.72 22.73
CA TYR A 376 7.58 3.72 23.58
C TYR A 376 7.61 3.41 25.09
N THR A 377 8.37 2.41 25.56
CA THR A 377 8.55 2.18 27.00
C THR A 377 9.42 3.26 27.65
N SER A 378 10.39 3.83 26.90
CA SER A 378 11.26 4.89 27.39
C SER A 378 10.66 6.26 27.05
N GLY A 379 10.44 7.11 28.05
CA GLY A 379 9.93 8.47 27.87
C GLY A 379 8.43 8.61 27.68
N TYR A 380 7.67 7.53 27.94
CA TYR A 380 6.20 7.51 27.87
C TYR A 380 5.62 6.60 28.96
N ASN A 381 4.40 6.90 29.41
CA ASN A 381 3.60 5.97 30.17
C ASN A 381 2.59 5.26 29.26
N LEU A 382 2.67 3.93 29.18
CA LEU A 382 1.72 3.12 28.41
C LEU A 382 0.43 2.88 29.21
N GLU A 383 -0.43 3.91 29.28
CA GLU A 383 -1.66 3.90 30.10
C GLU A 383 -2.63 2.81 29.63
N SER A 384 -2.95 2.75 28.33
CA SER A 384 -3.92 1.75 27.86
C SER A 384 -3.74 1.36 26.40
N ILE A 385 -4.16 0.13 26.09
CA ILE A 385 -4.30 -0.35 24.73
C ILE A 385 -5.65 -1.04 24.54
N SER A 386 -6.38 -0.69 23.48
CA SER A 386 -7.70 -1.22 23.17
C SER A 386 -7.76 -1.87 21.79
N PHE A 387 -8.50 -2.97 21.69
CA PHE A 387 -8.64 -3.77 20.46
C PHE A 387 -10.11 -4.06 20.16
N ASP A 388 -10.40 -4.33 18.86
CA ASP A 388 -11.68 -4.93 18.48
C ASP A 388 -11.74 -6.41 18.93
N ARG A 389 -12.96 -6.96 18.98
CA ARG A 389 -13.24 -8.35 19.39
C ARG A 389 -12.49 -9.41 18.56
N GLY A 390 -12.04 -9.06 17.34
CA GLY A 390 -11.28 -9.95 16.47
C GLY A 390 -9.93 -10.37 17.06
N TYR A 391 -9.32 -9.49 17.81
CA TYR A 391 -7.99 -9.67 18.38
C TYR A 391 -7.94 -10.53 19.64
N TYR A 392 -9.08 -10.90 20.22
CA TYR A 392 -9.11 -11.56 21.52
C TYR A 392 -8.27 -12.85 21.54
N SER A 393 -7.22 -12.84 22.38
CA SER A 393 -6.38 -13.98 22.70
C SER A 393 -5.93 -13.88 24.16
N LYS A 394 -6.09 -14.96 24.94
CA LYS A 394 -5.63 -14.99 26.33
C LYS A 394 -4.12 -14.72 26.44
N LEU A 395 -3.33 -15.28 25.53
CA LEU A 395 -1.88 -15.11 25.52
C LEU A 395 -1.49 -13.66 25.19
N LEU A 396 -2.16 -13.05 24.19
CA LEU A 396 -1.93 -11.66 23.83
C LEU A 396 -2.31 -10.74 24.98
N LYS A 397 -3.49 -10.92 25.58
CA LYS A 397 -3.96 -10.11 26.72
C LYS A 397 -2.96 -10.16 27.86
N LYS A 398 -2.54 -11.36 28.33
CA LYS A 398 -1.56 -11.52 29.39
C LYS A 398 -0.21 -10.88 29.06
N TYR A 399 0.23 -10.96 27.82
CA TYR A 399 1.47 -10.34 27.38
C TYR A 399 1.41 -8.80 27.51
N LEU A 400 0.31 -8.20 27.05
CA LEU A 400 0.14 -6.75 27.09
C LEU A 400 -0.10 -6.21 28.51
N GLU A 401 -0.79 -6.96 29.38
CA GLU A 401 -0.99 -6.61 30.79
C GLU A 401 0.32 -6.49 31.60
N GLY A 402 1.43 -7.04 31.09
CA GLY A 402 2.76 -6.85 31.68
C GLY A 402 3.40 -5.49 31.37
N HIS A 403 2.84 -4.70 30.46
CA HIS A 403 3.45 -3.47 29.95
C HIS A 403 2.50 -2.27 29.93
N PHE A 404 1.20 -2.50 29.81
CA PHE A 404 0.16 -1.46 29.82
C PHE A 404 -0.61 -1.52 31.12
N GLU A 405 -0.96 -0.37 31.69
CA GLU A 405 -1.79 -0.33 32.90
C GLU A 405 -3.18 -0.94 32.65
N LYS A 406 -3.77 -0.72 31.46
CA LYS A 406 -5.09 -1.24 31.08
C LYS A 406 -5.11 -1.83 29.69
N VAL A 407 -5.58 -3.08 29.57
CA VAL A 407 -5.74 -3.77 28.28
C VAL A 407 -7.23 -4.03 28.03
N ILE A 408 -7.80 -3.36 27.03
CA ILE A 408 -9.21 -3.47 26.66
C ILE A 408 -9.35 -4.42 25.48
N MET A 409 -9.70 -5.67 25.75
CA MET A 409 -9.81 -6.72 24.73
C MET A 409 -11.10 -7.53 24.94
N PRO A 410 -12.23 -7.08 24.37
CA PRO A 410 -13.52 -7.72 24.59
C PRO A 410 -13.59 -9.11 23.95
N LYS A 411 -14.09 -10.09 24.70
CA LYS A 411 -14.19 -11.48 24.23
C LYS A 411 -15.44 -11.70 23.38
N ARG A 412 -15.32 -12.53 22.34
CA ARG A 412 -16.48 -13.06 21.58
C ARG A 412 -17.12 -14.25 22.31
N GLY A 413 -18.42 -14.38 22.22
CA GLY A 413 -19.20 -15.52 22.74
C GLY A 413 -19.36 -15.52 24.27
N LYS A 414 -19.47 -16.71 24.89
CA LYS A 414 -19.72 -16.87 26.34
C LYS A 414 -18.54 -16.35 27.16
N LYS A 415 -18.85 -15.52 28.17
CA LYS A 415 -17.90 -14.89 29.08
C LYS A 415 -18.01 -15.53 30.46
N THR A 416 -16.90 -15.61 31.19
CA THR A 416 -16.87 -15.96 32.60
C THR A 416 -17.42 -14.80 33.44
N LEU A 417 -17.82 -15.04 34.68
CA LEU A 417 -18.28 -14.01 35.60
C LEU A 417 -17.22 -12.92 35.82
N ALA A 418 -15.95 -13.31 35.95
CA ALA A 418 -14.83 -12.37 36.07
C ALA A 418 -14.70 -11.46 34.82
N GLN A 419 -14.82 -12.01 33.62
CA GLN A 419 -14.80 -11.21 32.38
C GLN A 419 -16.01 -10.29 32.25
N GLN A 420 -17.17 -10.70 32.75
CA GLN A 420 -18.37 -9.85 32.79
C GLN A 420 -18.19 -8.69 33.78
N ALA A 421 -17.61 -8.97 34.95
CA ALA A 421 -17.31 -7.94 35.96
C ALA A 421 -16.31 -6.92 35.40
N GLU A 422 -15.18 -7.39 34.81
CA GLU A 422 -14.18 -6.52 34.19
C GLU A 422 -14.80 -5.62 33.10
N GLU A 423 -15.58 -6.19 32.17
CA GLU A 423 -16.23 -5.42 31.09
C GLU A 423 -17.36 -4.50 31.60
N SER A 424 -17.82 -4.68 32.85
CA SER A 424 -18.84 -3.86 33.48
C SER A 424 -18.26 -2.64 34.18
N GLU A 425 -16.96 -2.61 34.44
CA GLU A 425 -16.29 -1.46 35.04
C GLU A 425 -16.42 -0.20 34.20
N GLU A 426 -16.67 0.94 34.82
CA GLU A 426 -16.89 2.20 34.09
C GLU A 426 -15.63 2.63 33.31
N GLY A 427 -14.44 2.44 33.89
CA GLY A 427 -13.16 2.71 33.20
C GLY A 427 -12.98 1.88 31.94
N TYR A 428 -13.33 0.57 31.99
CA TYR A 428 -13.30 -0.30 30.82
C TYR A 428 -14.30 0.16 29.74
N LYS A 429 -15.53 0.50 30.13
CA LYS A 429 -16.57 0.99 29.23
C LYS A 429 -16.17 2.29 28.53
N GLN A 430 -15.56 3.23 29.26
CA GLN A 430 -15.10 4.51 28.70
C GLN A 430 -14.00 4.29 27.66
N LEU A 431 -12.97 3.49 27.98
CA LEU A 431 -11.88 3.18 27.02
C LEU A 431 -12.41 2.43 25.81
N ARG A 432 -13.37 1.52 25.98
CA ARG A 432 -14.03 0.82 24.88
C ARG A 432 -14.85 1.77 23.99
N ARG A 433 -15.55 2.76 24.55
CA ARG A 433 -16.26 3.79 23.76
C ARG A 433 -15.26 4.64 22.97
N ARG A 434 -14.14 5.02 23.59
CA ARG A 434 -13.07 5.78 22.92
C ARG A 434 -12.37 5.00 21.81
N HIS A 435 -12.45 3.67 21.81
CA HIS A 435 -11.89 2.83 20.76
C HIS A 435 -12.45 3.18 19.38
N SER A 436 -13.72 3.54 19.25
CA SER A 436 -14.34 3.90 17.96
C SER A 436 -13.65 5.05 17.23
N ALA A 437 -12.84 5.88 17.92
CA ALA A 437 -12.08 6.94 17.28
C ALA A 437 -11.05 6.43 16.26
N VAL A 438 -10.64 5.15 16.33
CA VAL A 438 -9.75 4.54 15.32
C VAL A 438 -10.41 4.47 13.93
N GLU A 439 -11.73 4.32 13.87
CA GLU A 439 -12.48 4.32 12.60
C GLU A 439 -12.31 5.65 11.83
N SER A 440 -12.25 6.78 12.56
CA SER A 440 -11.96 8.08 11.94
C SER A 440 -10.55 8.14 11.35
N ASN A 441 -9.57 7.53 12.01
CA ASN A 441 -8.19 7.48 11.50
C ASN A 441 -8.10 6.56 10.27
N ILE A 442 -8.81 5.42 10.27
CA ILE A 442 -8.92 4.53 9.11
C ILE A 442 -9.53 5.30 7.94
N ASN A 443 -10.66 5.99 8.14
CA ASN A 443 -11.32 6.75 7.09
C ASN A 443 -10.39 7.84 6.50
N GLN A 444 -9.64 8.55 7.35
CA GLN A 444 -8.67 9.53 6.85
C GLN A 444 -7.52 8.87 6.08
N LEU A 445 -7.05 7.70 6.52
CA LEU A 445 -6.01 6.96 5.80
C LEU A 445 -6.52 6.43 4.45
N GLU A 446 -7.78 6.04 4.37
CA GLU A 446 -8.45 5.70 3.11
C GLU A 446 -8.51 6.90 2.14
N HIS A 447 -8.71 8.12 2.64
CA HIS A 447 -8.64 9.36 1.85
C HIS A 447 -7.23 9.71 1.36
N HIS A 448 -6.20 9.13 1.96
CA HIS A 448 -4.82 9.15 1.45
C HIS A 448 -4.54 8.00 0.46
N GLY A 449 -5.57 7.41 -0.13
CA GLY A 449 -5.47 6.34 -1.13
C GLY A 449 -5.21 4.95 -0.56
N VAL A 450 -5.08 4.78 0.78
CA VAL A 450 -4.80 3.46 1.37
C VAL A 450 -6.08 2.61 1.50
N ASN A 451 -7.12 2.92 0.75
CA ASN A 451 -8.28 2.05 0.52
C ASN A 451 -8.01 1.02 -0.59
N ARG A 452 -7.23 1.42 -1.63
CA ARG A 452 -6.93 0.57 -2.80
C ARG A 452 -5.54 0.83 -3.33
N CYS A 453 -4.68 -0.18 -3.30
CA CYS A 453 -3.32 -0.10 -3.82
C CYS A 453 -3.29 -0.35 -5.34
N PRO A 454 -2.85 0.62 -6.17
CA PRO A 454 -2.68 0.44 -7.61
C PRO A 454 -1.35 -0.25 -7.96
N ASP A 455 -0.38 -0.27 -7.05
CA ASP A 455 0.96 -0.79 -7.28
C ASP A 455 0.95 -2.33 -7.34
N ARG A 456 1.78 -2.91 -8.21
CA ARG A 456 1.84 -4.36 -8.41
C ARG A 456 2.93 -5.02 -7.60
N GLY A 457 2.64 -6.22 -7.12
CA GLY A 457 3.54 -7.07 -6.34
C GLY A 457 3.60 -6.67 -4.86
N ILE A 458 3.79 -7.68 -4.01
CA ILE A 458 3.70 -7.55 -2.56
C ILE A 458 4.70 -6.52 -1.98
N LYS A 459 5.92 -6.42 -2.54
CA LYS A 459 6.91 -5.43 -2.10
C LYS A 459 6.41 -4.00 -2.32
N ASN A 460 5.80 -3.75 -3.46
CA ASN A 460 5.26 -2.43 -3.80
C ASN A 460 3.99 -2.12 -3.01
N PHE A 461 3.17 -3.14 -2.74
CA PHE A 461 2.00 -3.02 -1.89
C PHE A 461 2.39 -2.59 -0.46
N ARG A 462 3.40 -3.25 0.14
CA ARG A 462 3.96 -2.89 1.46
C ARG A 462 4.47 -1.46 1.50
N ARG A 463 5.24 -1.06 0.49
CA ARG A 463 5.73 0.32 0.35
C ARG A 463 4.58 1.32 0.25
N TYR A 464 3.56 1.02 -0.57
CA TYR A 464 2.40 1.88 -0.76
C TYR A 464 1.70 2.17 0.57
N VAL A 465 1.42 1.14 1.35
CA VAL A 465 0.81 1.27 2.69
C VAL A 465 1.70 2.10 3.62
N ALA A 466 3.00 1.80 3.68
CA ALA A 466 3.94 2.50 4.55
C ALA A 466 4.08 3.99 4.19
N LEU A 467 4.11 4.34 2.89
CA LEU A 467 4.07 5.72 2.42
C LEU A 467 2.76 6.43 2.81
N GLY A 468 1.62 5.74 2.72
CA GLY A 468 0.34 6.30 3.14
C GLY A 468 0.30 6.64 4.62
N VAL A 469 0.80 5.74 5.48
CA VAL A 469 0.91 5.97 6.93
C VAL A 469 1.84 7.14 7.23
N LEU A 470 3.02 7.19 6.61
CA LEU A 470 3.96 8.30 6.79
C LEU A 470 3.34 9.64 6.33
N SER A 471 2.71 9.67 5.17
CA SER A 471 2.06 10.88 4.63
C SER A 471 0.94 11.38 5.53
N TYR A 472 0.15 10.47 6.09
CA TYR A 472 -0.88 10.76 7.07
C TYR A 472 -0.27 11.46 8.33
N ASN A 473 0.78 10.87 8.91
CA ASN A 473 1.40 11.44 10.12
C ASN A 473 2.12 12.76 9.84
N LEU A 474 2.75 12.91 8.67
CA LEU A 474 3.32 14.20 8.24
C LEU A 474 2.24 15.27 8.12
N GLN A 475 1.08 14.95 7.55
CA GLN A 475 -0.04 15.89 7.49
C GLN A 475 -0.55 16.25 8.89
N ARG A 476 -0.63 15.29 9.82
CA ARG A 476 -1.02 15.55 11.22
C ARG A 476 -0.04 16.49 11.91
N MET A 477 1.26 16.22 11.79
CA MET A 477 2.34 17.09 12.28
C MET A 477 2.21 18.51 11.70
N GLY A 478 2.02 18.63 10.38
CA GLY A 478 1.86 19.92 9.72
C GLY A 478 0.64 20.70 10.20
N ASN A 479 -0.48 20.02 10.46
CA ASN A 479 -1.66 20.66 11.05
C ASN A 479 -1.40 21.22 12.45
N LEU A 480 -0.62 20.51 13.29
CA LEU A 480 -0.20 21.01 14.61
C LEU A 480 0.67 22.26 14.48
N LEU A 481 1.66 22.23 13.60
CA LEU A 481 2.55 23.38 13.35
C LEU A 481 1.75 24.61 12.85
N ILE A 482 0.83 24.44 11.92
CA ILE A 482 -0.03 25.52 11.43
C ILE A 482 -0.93 26.07 12.55
N ALA A 483 -1.45 25.19 13.41
CA ALA A 483 -2.29 25.63 14.54
C ALA A 483 -1.49 26.46 15.55
N GLU A 484 -0.23 26.10 15.81
CA GLU A 484 0.67 26.85 16.68
C GLU A 484 1.02 28.23 16.10
N GLU A 485 1.35 28.31 14.80
CA GLU A 485 1.63 29.57 14.11
C GLU A 485 0.41 30.52 14.19
N ARG A 486 -0.78 30.00 13.90
CA ARG A 486 -2.00 30.81 14.00
C ARG A 486 -2.30 31.29 15.42
N ALA A 487 -2.00 30.48 16.43
CA ALA A 487 -2.17 30.87 17.83
C ALA A 487 -1.19 31.98 18.20
N ALA A 488 0.07 31.87 17.79
CA ALA A 488 1.10 32.91 17.99
C ALA A 488 0.73 34.23 17.31
N GLU A 489 0.34 34.20 16.02
CA GLU A 489 -0.12 35.39 15.30
C GLU A 489 -1.32 36.07 15.96
N LYS A 490 -2.27 35.26 16.47
CA LYS A 490 -3.44 35.78 17.17
C LYS A 490 -3.04 36.49 18.48
N ALA A 491 -2.12 35.89 19.22
CA ALA A 491 -1.60 36.48 20.45
C ALA A 491 -0.88 37.83 20.18
N GLU A 492 -0.02 37.88 19.16
CA GLU A 492 0.64 39.14 18.74
C GLU A 492 -0.35 40.23 18.33
N ARG A 493 -1.41 39.87 17.58
CA ARG A 493 -2.47 40.83 17.19
C ARG A 493 -3.22 41.39 18.38
N ILE A 494 -3.45 40.56 19.42
CA ILE A 494 -4.10 41.01 20.65
C ILE A 494 -3.19 42.01 21.39
N VAL A 495 -1.91 41.68 21.52
CA VAL A 495 -0.91 42.58 22.16
C VAL A 495 -0.82 43.91 21.41
N ARG A 496 -0.71 43.88 20.07
CA ARG A 496 -0.65 45.10 19.24
C ARG A 496 -1.91 45.95 19.30
N ARG A 497 -3.07 45.40 19.63
CA ARG A 497 -4.34 46.12 19.80
C ARG A 497 -4.51 46.70 21.21
N ALA A 498 -3.78 46.13 22.19
CA ALA A 498 -3.85 46.56 23.58
C ALA A 498 -2.77 47.61 23.89
N ALA A 499 -1.72 47.75 23.05
CA ALA A 499 -0.71 48.80 23.07
C ALA A 499 -1.14 49.98 22.20
#